data_139ab38d24816dd0654a20f422b03855
#
_entry.id   139ab38d24816dd0654a20f422b03855
#
_cell.length_a   1.000
_cell.length_b   1.000
_cell.length_c   1.000
_cell.angle_alpha   90.00
_cell.angle_beta   90.00
_cell.angle_gamma   90.00
#
_symmetry.space_group_name_H-M   'P 1'
#
loop_
_entity.id
_entity.type
_entity.pdbx_description
1 polymer ?
#
loop_
_entity_poly.entity_id
_entity_poly.type
_entity_poly.pdbx_seq_one_letter_code
_entity_poly.pdbx_strand_id
1 'polypeptide(L)'
;LNPDAVPVHNNLAAACLAYGDRVGAIQSYDALLKVQPDHQETWAKKLHQMAHLCDWSAFNPDFISSLGLNSPDITPFSLLTLEDAPERHLIRSKIHARSQYSFVPQPFAAKTETKSDRLRIGYFSADVHQHPVMVLLAKVLQMHDRNRFEVFFYGFSPKKSDPLRERIIAAVDVYDDVLQMRDID
;
A
#
# COMPACT_ATOMS: atom_id res chain seq x y z
N LEU A 1 0.83 11.59 33.17
CA LEU A 1 0.65 11.50 31.72
C LEU A 1 -0.05 12.77 31.26
N ASN A 2 0.52 13.47 30.29
CA ASN A 2 -0.13 14.63 29.70
C ASN A 2 -1.20 14.12 28.71
N PRO A 3 -2.52 14.27 29.00
CA PRO A 3 -3.59 13.78 28.13
C PRO A 3 -3.65 14.50 26.79
N ASP A 4 -3.00 15.66 26.68
CA ASP A 4 -3.01 16.50 25.49
C ASP A 4 -1.86 16.19 24.52
N ALA A 5 -1.04 15.18 24.82
CA ALA A 5 0.08 14.82 23.97
C ALA A 5 -0.38 14.12 22.68
N VAL A 6 -0.05 14.69 21.53
CA VAL A 6 -0.34 14.11 20.19
C VAL A 6 -0.01 12.61 20.08
N PRO A 7 1.15 12.13 20.57
CA PRO A 7 1.46 10.70 20.52
C PRO A 7 0.47 9.82 21.32
N VAL A 8 -0.07 10.33 22.42
CA VAL A 8 -1.02 9.55 23.27
C VAL A 8 -2.30 9.28 22.49
N HIS A 9 -2.89 10.30 21.88
CA HIS A 9 -4.12 10.15 21.10
C HIS A 9 -3.90 9.30 19.83
N ASN A 10 -2.78 9.46 19.15
CA ASN A 10 -2.44 8.62 17.99
C ASN A 10 -2.28 7.15 18.38
N ASN A 11 -1.60 6.85 19.50
CA ASN A 11 -1.43 5.49 19.99
C ASN A 11 -2.75 4.87 20.43
N LEU A 12 -3.61 5.66 21.11
CA LEU A 12 -4.95 5.21 21.50
C LEU A 12 -5.80 4.90 20.27
N ALA A 13 -5.80 5.78 19.27
CA ALA A 13 -6.51 5.54 18.01
C ALA A 13 -6.00 4.27 17.30
N ALA A 14 -4.69 4.07 17.25
CA ALA A 14 -4.08 2.86 16.68
C ALA A 14 -4.50 1.60 17.42
N ALA A 15 -4.53 1.63 18.76
CA ALA A 15 -5.01 0.52 19.58
C ALA A 15 -6.50 0.23 19.32
N CYS A 16 -7.36 1.26 19.27
CA CYS A 16 -8.76 1.11 18.92
C CYS A 16 -8.94 0.44 17.54
N LEU A 17 -8.19 0.87 16.53
CA LEU A 17 -8.24 0.28 15.19
C LEU A 17 -7.78 -1.18 15.16
N ALA A 18 -6.75 -1.53 15.96
CA ALA A 18 -6.28 -2.91 16.08
C ALA A 18 -7.35 -3.85 16.66
N TYR A 19 -8.25 -3.33 17.52
CA TYR A 19 -9.40 -4.04 18.05
C TYR A 19 -10.68 -3.91 17.21
N GLY A 20 -10.61 -3.21 16.07
CA GLY A 20 -11.78 -2.98 15.19
C GLY A 20 -12.70 -1.85 15.66
N ASP A 21 -12.35 -1.14 16.74
CA ASP A 21 -13.13 -0.01 17.29
C ASP A 21 -12.82 1.29 16.52
N ARG A 22 -13.51 1.47 15.39
CA ARG A 22 -13.38 2.68 14.58
C ARG A 22 -13.97 3.91 15.27
N VAL A 23 -15.02 3.73 16.08
CA VAL A 23 -15.66 4.83 16.81
C VAL A 23 -14.72 5.37 17.88
N GLY A 24 -14.10 4.52 18.66
CA GLY A 24 -13.08 4.89 19.63
C GLY A 24 -11.86 5.58 19.00
N ALA A 25 -11.46 5.14 17.81
CA ALA A 25 -10.39 5.80 17.05
C ALA A 25 -10.80 7.23 16.63
N ILE A 26 -12.00 7.42 16.11
CA ILE A 26 -12.54 8.74 15.74
C ILE A 26 -12.58 9.66 16.96
N GLN A 27 -13.08 9.18 18.10
CA GLN A 27 -13.11 9.95 19.37
C GLN A 27 -11.69 10.38 19.80
N SER A 28 -10.70 9.51 19.63
CA SER A 28 -9.29 9.82 19.93
C SER A 28 -8.75 10.90 19.01
N TYR A 29 -9.09 10.86 17.71
CA TYR A 29 -8.75 11.92 16.77
C TYR A 29 -9.46 13.24 17.08
N ASP A 30 -10.73 13.20 17.51
CA ASP A 30 -11.46 14.39 17.94
C ASP A 30 -10.82 15.05 19.16
N ALA A 31 -10.36 14.26 20.12
CA ALA A 31 -9.64 14.78 21.28
C ALA A 31 -8.33 15.48 20.87
N LEU A 32 -7.59 14.90 19.92
CA LEU A 32 -6.38 15.53 19.37
C LEU A 32 -6.70 16.83 18.63
N LEU A 33 -7.73 16.84 17.80
CA LEU A 33 -8.13 18.01 17.01
C LEU A 33 -8.67 19.15 17.86
N LYS A 34 -9.14 18.90 19.09
CA LYS A 34 -9.46 19.96 20.07
C LYS A 34 -8.19 20.71 20.52
N VAL A 35 -7.06 20.00 20.61
CA VAL A 35 -5.78 20.59 21.03
C VAL A 35 -5.06 21.21 19.82
N GLN A 36 -5.12 20.54 18.67
CA GLN A 36 -4.48 20.94 17.42
C GLN A 36 -5.47 20.91 16.25
N PRO A 37 -6.31 21.95 16.09
CA PRO A 37 -7.36 21.97 15.08
C PRO A 37 -6.88 21.83 13.63
N ASP A 38 -5.66 22.32 13.35
CA ASP A 38 -5.07 22.36 12.01
C ASP A 38 -4.20 21.13 11.68
N HIS A 39 -4.21 20.09 12.53
CA HIS A 39 -3.37 18.92 12.33
C HIS A 39 -3.90 18.05 11.19
N GLN A 40 -3.39 18.30 9.98
CA GLN A 40 -3.88 17.70 8.72
C GLN A 40 -3.85 16.18 8.70
N GLU A 41 -2.81 15.56 9.25
CA GLU A 41 -2.69 14.09 9.30
C GLU A 41 -3.83 13.48 10.12
N THR A 42 -4.16 14.08 11.27
CA THR A 42 -5.26 13.60 12.11
C THR A 42 -6.60 13.76 11.40
N TRP A 43 -6.82 14.87 10.71
CA TRP A 43 -8.00 15.06 9.88
C TRP A 43 -8.13 13.98 8.80
N ALA A 44 -7.06 13.70 8.07
CA ALA A 44 -7.06 12.67 7.04
C ALA A 44 -7.40 11.28 7.62
N LYS A 45 -6.78 10.92 8.75
CA LYS A 45 -7.05 9.67 9.47
C LYS A 45 -8.50 9.59 9.96
N LYS A 46 -9.02 10.66 10.56
CA LYS A 46 -10.41 10.73 11.03
C LYS A 46 -11.38 10.54 9.88
N LEU A 47 -11.28 11.35 8.82
CA LEU A 47 -12.14 11.28 7.65
C LEU A 47 -12.12 9.90 6.99
N HIS A 48 -10.95 9.28 6.93
CA HIS A 48 -10.81 7.92 6.41
C HIS A 48 -11.60 6.90 7.26
N GLN A 49 -11.56 7.00 8.60
CA GLN A 49 -12.35 6.10 9.46
C GLN A 49 -13.85 6.39 9.38
N MET A 50 -14.25 7.67 9.27
CA MET A 50 -15.64 8.05 9.07
C MET A 50 -16.18 7.48 7.75
N ALA A 51 -15.41 7.55 6.67
CA ALA A 51 -15.77 6.94 5.38
C ALA A 51 -16.00 5.42 5.49
N HIS A 52 -15.21 4.71 6.28
CA HIS A 52 -15.44 3.29 6.58
C HIS A 52 -16.75 3.00 7.33
N LEU A 53 -17.25 3.96 8.06
CA LEU A 53 -18.55 3.88 8.75
C LEU A 53 -19.69 4.46 7.91
N CYS A 54 -19.44 4.89 6.68
CA CYS A 54 -20.38 5.63 5.83
C CYS A 54 -20.90 6.92 6.52
N ASP A 55 -20.11 7.51 7.40
CA ASP A 55 -20.40 8.80 8.04
C ASP A 55 -19.74 9.94 7.27
N TRP A 56 -20.56 10.72 6.61
CA TRP A 56 -20.16 11.85 5.77
C TRP A 56 -20.44 13.19 6.42
N SER A 57 -20.75 13.24 7.72
CA SER A 57 -21.13 14.46 8.43
C SER A 57 -20.04 15.53 8.47
N ALA A 58 -18.77 15.13 8.44
CA ALA A 58 -17.61 16.03 8.38
C ALA A 58 -17.06 16.23 6.95
N PHE A 59 -17.79 15.77 5.93
CA PHE A 59 -17.36 15.88 4.55
C PHE A 59 -17.44 17.33 4.06
N ASN A 60 -16.29 17.93 3.77
CA ASN A 60 -16.16 19.26 3.20
C ASN A 60 -15.19 19.18 2.02
N PRO A 61 -15.68 19.30 0.76
CA PRO A 61 -14.85 19.16 -0.43
C PRO A 61 -13.68 20.15 -0.50
N ASP A 62 -13.91 21.41 -0.11
CA ASP A 62 -12.88 22.45 -0.16
C ASP A 62 -11.76 22.14 0.84
N PHE A 63 -12.13 21.72 2.05
CA PHE A 63 -11.15 21.32 3.06
C PHE A 63 -10.38 20.06 2.63
N ILE A 64 -11.08 19.01 2.16
CA ILE A 64 -10.46 17.77 1.69
C ILE A 64 -9.49 18.03 0.54
N SER A 65 -9.85 18.92 -0.37
CA SER A 65 -8.99 19.28 -1.52
C SER A 65 -7.64 19.86 -1.10
N SER A 66 -7.56 20.48 0.06
CA SER A 66 -6.34 21.09 0.60
C SER A 66 -5.43 20.10 1.37
N LEU A 67 -5.99 18.99 1.87
CA LEU A 67 -5.26 18.03 2.68
C LEU A 67 -4.11 17.36 1.91
N GLY A 68 -2.95 17.27 2.53
CA GLY A 68 -1.79 16.52 2.03
C GLY A 68 -1.07 17.13 0.84
N LEU A 69 -1.41 18.35 0.41
CA LEU A 69 -0.70 19.03 -0.67
C LEU A 69 0.64 19.65 -0.22
N ASN A 70 0.81 19.81 1.10
CA ASN A 70 2.02 20.35 1.71
C ASN A 70 2.52 19.52 2.91
N SER A 71 1.95 18.35 3.15
CA SER A 71 2.32 17.45 4.26
C SER A 71 2.69 16.07 3.75
N PRO A 72 3.93 15.62 3.98
CA PRO A 72 4.37 14.27 3.59
C PRO A 72 3.81 13.16 4.48
N ASP A 73 3.27 13.51 5.66
CA ASP A 73 2.86 12.56 6.68
C ASP A 73 1.48 11.94 6.38
N ILE A 74 0.75 12.53 5.43
CA ILE A 74 -0.54 11.99 4.99
C ILE A 74 -0.32 10.93 3.93
N THR A 75 -0.75 9.70 4.22
CA THR A 75 -0.74 8.63 3.22
C THR A 75 -1.76 8.93 2.13
N PRO A 76 -1.38 8.95 0.85
CA PRO A 76 -2.31 9.24 -0.25
C PRO A 76 -3.53 8.32 -0.27
N PHE A 77 -3.36 7.07 0.17
CA PHE A 77 -4.42 6.07 0.24
C PHE A 77 -5.62 6.52 1.09
N SER A 78 -5.36 7.26 2.19
CA SER A 78 -6.42 7.74 3.10
C SER A 78 -7.41 8.69 2.43
N LEU A 79 -7.02 9.34 1.34
CA LEU A 79 -7.81 10.36 0.66
C LEU A 79 -8.44 9.90 -0.64
N LEU A 80 -8.09 8.69 -1.14
CA LEU A 80 -8.61 8.16 -2.41
C LEU A 80 -10.13 7.99 -2.43
N THR A 81 -10.74 7.71 -1.27
CA THR A 81 -12.19 7.51 -1.15
C THR A 81 -12.94 8.82 -0.89
N LEU A 82 -12.23 9.91 -0.67
CA LEU A 82 -12.80 11.17 -0.21
C LEU A 82 -12.97 12.20 -1.34
N GLU A 83 -12.21 12.07 -2.42
CA GLU A 83 -12.36 12.93 -3.60
C GLU A 83 -11.93 12.22 -4.89
N ASP A 84 -12.51 12.63 -6.01
CA ASP A 84 -12.12 12.22 -7.36
C ASP A 84 -11.28 13.33 -8.02
N ALA A 85 -9.97 13.32 -7.74
CA ALA A 85 -9.04 14.33 -8.23
C ALA A 85 -7.65 13.74 -8.53
N PRO A 86 -7.49 13.07 -9.68
CA PRO A 86 -6.24 12.38 -10.06
C PRO A 86 -4.99 13.24 -9.95
N GLU A 87 -5.08 14.52 -10.34
CA GLU A 87 -3.93 15.45 -10.31
C GLU A 87 -3.48 15.73 -8.87
N ARG A 88 -4.42 15.95 -7.94
CA ARG A 88 -4.09 16.15 -6.52
C ARG A 88 -3.55 14.88 -5.89
N HIS A 89 -4.12 13.72 -6.22
CA HIS A 89 -3.59 12.43 -5.76
C HIS A 89 -2.17 12.18 -6.26
N LEU A 90 -1.84 12.56 -7.49
CA LEU A 90 -0.48 12.48 -8.01
C LEU A 90 0.48 13.40 -7.23
N ILE A 91 0.06 14.63 -6.91
CA ILE A 91 0.87 15.57 -6.11
C ILE A 91 1.14 14.98 -4.72
N ARG A 92 0.11 14.51 -4.01
CA ARG A 92 0.22 13.87 -2.69
C ARG A 92 1.16 12.67 -2.72
N SER A 93 0.99 11.80 -3.72
CA SER A 93 1.83 10.62 -3.88
C SER A 93 3.29 10.97 -4.10
N LYS A 94 3.59 11.99 -4.89
CA LYS A 94 4.95 12.49 -5.10
C LYS A 94 5.57 13.08 -3.82
N ILE A 95 4.79 13.84 -3.04
CA ILE A 95 5.24 14.44 -1.78
C ILE A 95 5.54 13.33 -0.77
N HIS A 96 4.60 12.40 -0.58
CA HIS A 96 4.75 11.27 0.33
C HIS A 96 5.94 10.38 -0.06
N ALA A 97 6.04 9.99 -1.33
CA ALA A 97 7.13 9.15 -1.81
C ALA A 97 8.52 9.80 -1.61
N ARG A 98 8.66 11.09 -1.88
CA ARG A 98 9.92 11.81 -1.64
C ARG A 98 10.34 11.85 -0.17
N SER A 99 9.38 11.84 0.74
CA SER A 99 9.64 11.81 2.18
C SER A 99 9.95 10.41 2.70
N GLN A 100 9.22 9.40 2.22
CA GLN A 100 9.33 8.04 2.74
C GLN A 100 10.44 7.22 2.08
N TYR A 101 10.77 7.54 0.82
CA TYR A 101 11.73 6.77 0.03
C TYR A 101 12.87 7.67 -0.42
N SER A 102 14.00 7.58 0.28
CA SER A 102 15.24 8.27 -0.07
C SER A 102 16.02 7.57 -1.20
N PHE A 103 15.35 6.67 -1.93
CA PHE A 103 15.97 5.90 -3.00
C PHE A 103 16.37 6.81 -4.16
N VAL A 104 17.67 6.91 -4.40
CA VAL A 104 18.20 7.41 -5.67
C VAL A 104 18.29 6.21 -6.61
N PRO A 105 17.50 6.17 -7.69
CA PRO A 105 17.60 5.07 -8.65
C PRO A 105 19.04 4.97 -9.14
N GLN A 106 19.73 3.87 -8.80
CA GLN A 106 20.97 3.55 -9.47
C GLN A 106 20.61 3.22 -10.92
N PRO A 107 21.32 3.79 -11.91
CA PRO A 107 21.11 3.39 -13.28
C PRO A 107 21.36 1.87 -13.35
N PHE A 108 20.35 1.13 -13.77
CA PHE A 108 20.56 -0.29 -14.06
C PHE A 108 21.73 -0.38 -15.03
N ALA A 109 22.73 -1.19 -14.70
CA ALA A 109 23.81 -1.48 -15.62
C ALA A 109 23.18 -1.90 -16.95
N ALA A 110 23.61 -1.27 -18.05
CA ALA A 110 23.11 -1.60 -19.36
C ALA A 110 23.22 -3.11 -19.55
N LYS A 111 22.07 -3.78 -19.59
CA LYS A 111 22.07 -5.23 -19.83
C LYS A 111 22.77 -5.48 -21.14
N THR A 112 23.80 -6.33 -21.11
CA THR A 112 24.22 -7.06 -22.30
C THR A 112 22.94 -7.67 -22.88
N GLU A 113 22.57 -7.24 -24.08
CA GLU A 113 21.42 -7.77 -24.80
C GLU A 113 21.60 -9.27 -25.02
N THR A 114 21.17 -10.08 -24.06
CA THR A 114 20.86 -11.47 -24.37
C THR A 114 19.57 -11.41 -25.18
N LYS A 115 19.70 -11.52 -26.51
CA LYS A 115 18.54 -11.67 -27.40
C LYS A 115 17.82 -12.96 -27.00
N SER A 116 16.84 -12.83 -26.14
CA SER A 116 15.86 -13.88 -25.94
C SER A 116 14.78 -13.72 -26.99
N ASP A 117 14.43 -14.78 -27.70
CA ASP A 117 13.32 -14.77 -28.64
C ASP A 117 11.96 -14.57 -27.95
N ARG A 118 11.92 -14.74 -26.62
CA ARG A 118 10.73 -14.56 -25.77
C ARG A 118 10.88 -13.33 -24.87
N LEU A 119 9.77 -12.61 -24.69
CA LEU A 119 9.70 -11.50 -23.74
C LEU A 119 9.68 -12.06 -22.31
N ARG A 120 10.58 -11.57 -21.45
CA ARG A 120 10.65 -11.96 -20.05
C ARG A 120 9.66 -11.12 -19.22
N ILE A 121 8.79 -11.78 -18.48
CA ILE A 121 7.82 -11.15 -17.58
C ILE A 121 8.13 -11.60 -16.15
N GLY A 122 8.35 -10.65 -15.24
CA GLY A 122 8.55 -10.91 -13.82
C GLY A 122 7.32 -10.52 -12.99
N TYR A 123 6.82 -11.47 -12.19
CA TYR A 123 5.79 -11.24 -11.19
C TYR A 123 6.41 -11.24 -9.80
N PHE A 124 6.01 -10.27 -8.97
CA PHE A 124 6.46 -10.13 -7.59
C PHE A 124 5.26 -10.12 -6.66
N SER A 125 5.23 -11.00 -5.64
CA SER A 125 4.13 -11.01 -4.68
C SER A 125 4.50 -11.58 -3.32
N ALA A 126 3.93 -10.96 -2.27
CA ALA A 126 3.90 -11.47 -0.90
C ALA A 126 2.80 -12.51 -0.66
N ASP A 127 1.88 -12.71 -1.62
CA ASP A 127 0.62 -13.43 -1.41
C ASP A 127 0.64 -14.85 -2.04
N VAL A 128 1.82 -15.49 -2.15
CA VAL A 128 1.95 -16.81 -2.80
C VAL A 128 1.39 -17.91 -1.90
N HIS A 129 0.09 -17.83 -1.64
CA HIS A 129 -0.70 -18.75 -0.83
C HIS A 129 -2.20 -18.59 -1.15
N GLN A 130 -3.09 -19.26 -0.43
CA GLN A 130 -4.54 -19.08 -0.55
C GLN A 130 -4.94 -17.66 -0.17
N HIS A 131 -4.84 -16.76 -1.14
CA HIS A 131 -5.13 -15.34 -1.05
C HIS A 131 -5.95 -14.87 -2.26
N PRO A 132 -6.90 -13.94 -2.13
CA PRO A 132 -7.73 -13.48 -3.25
C PRO A 132 -6.94 -13.06 -4.49
N VAL A 133 -5.82 -12.36 -4.32
CA VAL A 133 -4.93 -11.95 -5.42
C VAL A 133 -4.43 -13.16 -6.20
N MET A 134 -3.94 -14.19 -5.51
CA MET A 134 -3.40 -15.39 -6.17
C MET A 134 -4.49 -16.26 -6.78
N VAL A 135 -5.68 -16.32 -6.19
CA VAL A 135 -6.84 -17.02 -6.77
C VAL A 135 -7.17 -16.45 -8.15
N LEU A 136 -7.16 -15.11 -8.28
CA LEU A 136 -7.42 -14.42 -9.53
C LEU A 136 -6.24 -14.56 -10.53
N LEU A 137 -5.00 -14.42 -10.04
CA LEU A 137 -3.81 -14.40 -10.87
C LEU A 137 -3.40 -15.79 -11.38
N ALA A 138 -3.68 -16.85 -10.64
CA ALA A 138 -3.23 -18.22 -10.99
C ALA A 138 -3.61 -18.63 -12.41
N LYS A 139 -4.81 -18.27 -12.88
CA LYS A 139 -5.26 -18.59 -14.24
C LYS A 139 -4.49 -17.78 -15.28
N VAL A 140 -4.20 -16.50 -15.00
CA VAL A 140 -3.42 -15.64 -15.89
C VAL A 140 -2.03 -16.22 -16.10
N LEU A 141 -1.35 -16.64 -15.01
CA LEU A 141 -0.03 -17.27 -15.08
C LEU A 141 -0.02 -18.53 -15.97
N GLN A 142 -1.07 -19.35 -15.87
CA GLN A 142 -1.21 -20.55 -16.71
C GLN A 142 -1.46 -20.24 -18.19
N MET A 143 -2.11 -19.13 -18.50
CA MET A 143 -2.56 -18.78 -19.85
C MET A 143 -1.52 -18.02 -20.68
N HIS A 144 -0.38 -17.67 -20.12
CA HIS A 144 0.68 -17.05 -20.92
C HIS A 144 1.13 -17.97 -22.07
N ASP A 145 1.21 -17.43 -23.26
CA ASP A 145 1.76 -18.13 -24.43
C ASP A 145 3.29 -18.31 -24.25
N ARG A 146 3.71 -19.50 -23.90
CA ARG A 146 5.12 -19.85 -23.66
C ARG A 146 6.02 -19.79 -24.91
N ASN A 147 5.46 -19.67 -26.09
CA ASN A 147 6.23 -19.40 -27.30
C ASN A 147 6.67 -17.93 -27.37
N ARG A 148 5.92 -17.04 -26.73
CA ARG A 148 6.14 -15.59 -26.75
C ARG A 148 6.72 -15.05 -25.43
N PHE A 149 6.41 -15.70 -24.30
CA PHE A 149 6.73 -15.20 -22.97
C PHE A 149 7.50 -16.23 -22.16
N GLU A 150 8.51 -15.77 -21.46
CA GLU A 150 9.21 -16.49 -20.38
C GLU A 150 8.80 -15.86 -19.06
N VAL A 151 8.15 -16.63 -18.16
CA VAL A 151 7.51 -16.11 -16.97
C VAL A 151 8.29 -16.46 -15.72
N PHE A 152 8.75 -15.42 -15.04
CA PHE A 152 9.45 -15.48 -13.77
C PHE A 152 8.50 -15.07 -12.65
N PHE A 153 8.57 -15.75 -11.52
CA PHE A 153 7.80 -15.37 -10.34
C PHE A 153 8.71 -15.31 -9.11
N TYR A 154 8.73 -14.16 -8.46
CA TYR A 154 9.52 -13.86 -7.27
C TYR A 154 8.58 -13.75 -6.08
N GLY A 155 8.58 -14.80 -5.23
CA GLY A 155 7.72 -14.88 -4.05
C GLY A 155 8.46 -14.41 -2.80
N PHE A 156 7.84 -13.52 -2.01
CA PHE A 156 8.36 -13.09 -0.71
C PHE A 156 7.34 -13.28 0.41
N SER A 157 6.52 -14.33 0.30
CA SER A 157 5.61 -14.78 1.35
C SER A 157 6.23 -15.86 2.23
N PRO A 158 5.81 -15.99 3.51
CA PRO A 158 6.23 -17.10 4.36
C PRO A 158 5.94 -18.46 3.69
N LYS A 159 6.88 -19.40 3.84
CA LYS A 159 6.71 -20.75 3.29
C LYS A 159 5.60 -21.47 4.05
N LYS A 160 4.50 -21.73 3.36
CA LYS A 160 3.39 -22.57 3.84
C LYS A 160 3.11 -23.64 2.80
N SER A 161 2.82 -24.86 3.26
CA SER A 161 2.26 -25.89 2.37
C SER A 161 0.86 -25.44 1.97
N ASP A 162 0.65 -25.21 0.69
CA ASP A 162 -0.58 -24.66 0.14
C ASP A 162 -0.74 -25.12 -1.31
N PRO A 163 -1.84 -25.81 -1.64
CA PRO A 163 -2.07 -26.31 -3.00
C PRO A 163 -2.07 -25.22 -4.07
N LEU A 164 -2.53 -23.98 -3.73
CA LEU A 164 -2.49 -22.87 -4.66
C LEU A 164 -1.05 -22.41 -4.92
N ARG A 165 -0.19 -22.39 -3.89
CA ARG A 165 1.24 -22.12 -4.05
C ARG A 165 1.90 -23.10 -5.00
N GLU A 166 1.67 -24.40 -4.80
CA GLU A 166 2.22 -25.44 -5.67
C GLU A 166 1.77 -25.27 -7.11
N ARG A 167 0.49 -24.95 -7.31
CA ARG A 167 -0.08 -24.67 -8.62
C ARG A 167 0.54 -23.45 -9.29
N ILE A 168 0.85 -22.38 -8.54
CA ILE A 168 1.51 -21.18 -9.05
C ILE A 168 2.94 -21.51 -9.47
N ILE A 169 3.69 -22.23 -8.62
CA ILE A 169 5.07 -22.65 -8.92
C ILE A 169 5.10 -23.50 -10.20
N ALA A 170 4.16 -24.41 -10.36
CA ALA A 170 4.05 -25.25 -11.56
C ALA A 170 3.61 -24.49 -12.82
N ALA A 171 3.04 -23.29 -12.65
CA ALA A 171 2.50 -22.48 -13.74
C ALA A 171 3.50 -21.48 -14.35
N VAL A 172 4.72 -21.41 -13.85
CA VAL A 172 5.73 -20.43 -14.31
C VAL A 172 7.00 -21.15 -14.79
N ASP A 173 7.83 -20.48 -15.60
CA ASP A 173 9.08 -21.05 -16.08
C ASP A 173 10.15 -21.06 -14.97
N VAL A 174 10.19 -19.99 -14.16
CA VAL A 174 11.13 -19.85 -13.05
C VAL A 174 10.38 -19.32 -11.82
N TYR A 175 10.55 -19.96 -10.68
CA TYR A 175 10.08 -19.49 -9.38
C TYR A 175 11.26 -19.33 -8.43
N ASP A 176 11.41 -18.12 -7.87
CA ASP A 176 12.40 -17.82 -6.85
C ASP A 176 11.74 -17.33 -5.57
N ASP A 177 12.21 -17.86 -4.43
CA ASP A 177 11.80 -17.38 -3.10
C ASP A 177 12.80 -16.32 -2.65
N VAL A 178 12.39 -15.06 -2.73
CA VAL A 178 13.24 -13.90 -2.43
C VAL A 178 12.99 -13.31 -1.03
N LEU A 179 12.24 -14.02 -0.16
CA LEU A 179 11.88 -13.54 1.18
C LEU A 179 13.10 -13.15 2.03
N GLN A 180 14.23 -13.84 1.85
CA GLN A 180 15.45 -13.62 2.61
C GLN A 180 16.50 -12.80 1.86
N MET A 181 16.22 -12.41 0.62
CA MET A 181 17.12 -11.53 -0.14
C MET A 181 17.06 -10.11 0.42
N ARG A 182 18.20 -9.42 0.43
CA ARG A 182 18.26 -8.00 0.75
C ARG A 182 18.00 -7.18 -0.52
N ASP A 183 17.51 -5.96 -0.34
CA ASP A 183 17.19 -5.04 -1.46
C ASP A 183 18.40 -4.66 -2.34
N ILE A 184 19.60 -5.10 -1.97
CA ILE A 184 20.87 -4.77 -2.64
C ILE A 184 21.60 -6.01 -3.20
N ASP A 185 21.05 -7.21 -3.05
CA ASP A 185 21.54 -8.46 -3.63
C ASP A 185 20.82 -8.72 -4.98
#